data_236ad32a22222bb3cee38999768b2b1e
#
_entry.id   236ad32a22222bb3cee38999768b2b1e
#
_cell.length_a   1.000
_cell.length_b   1.000
_cell.length_c   1.000
_cell.angle_alpha   90.00
_cell.angle_beta   90.00
_cell.angle_gamma   90.00
#
_symmetry.space_group_name_H-M   'P 1'
#
loop_
_entity.id
_entity.type
_entity.pdbx_description
1 polymer ?
#
loop_
_entity_poly.entity_id
_entity_poly.type
_entity_poly.pdbx_seq_one_letter_code
_entity_poly.pdbx_strand_id
1 'polypeptide(L)'
;MIMVIGGRCQGKSSFAKEHFENRVQEKGKTQETCLEDHQKDPKADHWADGETSTWEEFLTSTWCRNFHLLVRRILKKDETLGLPDEQETALFETTSAGLHNWKNLAETIYNANPDRILVTDEIGYGIVPIDPFEREYREETGRICCLLAEKSEEVWRVCCGIGTRLK
;
A
#
# COMPACT_ATOMS: atom_id res chain seq x y z
N MET A 1 6.73 7.18 4.73
CA MET A 1 6.08 5.90 4.45
C MET A 1 7.04 4.76 4.76
N ILE A 2 6.53 3.70 5.36
CA ILE A 2 7.27 2.44 5.58
C ILE A 2 6.58 1.35 4.76
N MET A 3 7.36 0.58 4.02
CA MET A 3 6.85 -0.52 3.21
C MET A 3 7.27 -1.87 3.80
N VAL A 4 6.31 -2.79 3.99
CA VAL A 4 6.53 -4.14 4.51
C VAL A 4 6.09 -5.15 3.45
N ILE A 5 7.04 -5.92 2.94
CA ILE A 5 6.83 -6.90 1.87
C ILE A 5 7.12 -8.32 2.36
N GLY A 6 6.64 -9.32 1.65
CA GLY A 6 6.94 -10.73 1.94
C GLY A 6 5.88 -11.66 1.39
N GLY A 7 6.12 -12.96 1.47
CA GLY A 7 5.19 -13.97 0.97
C GLY A 7 3.85 -13.98 1.71
N ARG A 8 2.84 -14.61 1.09
CA ARG A 8 1.51 -14.78 1.70
C ARG A 8 1.61 -15.52 3.04
N CYS A 9 0.84 -15.09 4.04
CA CYS A 9 0.79 -15.69 5.38
C CYS A 9 2.14 -15.71 6.15
N GLN A 10 3.07 -14.79 5.85
CA GLN A 10 4.37 -14.72 6.52
C GLN A 10 4.39 -13.81 7.77
N GLY A 11 3.24 -13.40 8.30
CA GLY A 11 3.16 -12.59 9.53
C GLY A 11 3.45 -11.09 9.36
N LYS A 12 3.41 -10.57 8.12
CA LYS A 12 3.72 -9.17 7.80
C LYS A 12 2.94 -8.14 8.61
N SER A 13 1.60 -8.31 8.69
CA SER A 13 0.75 -7.35 9.41
C SER A 13 1.00 -7.36 10.90
N SER A 14 1.23 -8.54 11.51
CA SER A 14 1.61 -8.66 12.92
C SER A 14 2.97 -8.02 13.19
N PHE A 15 3.97 -8.33 12.36
CA PHE A 15 5.28 -7.69 12.42
C PHE A 15 5.19 -6.17 12.30
N ALA A 16 4.44 -5.67 11.32
CA ALA A 16 4.29 -4.24 11.11
C ALA A 16 3.66 -3.55 12.32
N LYS A 17 2.59 -4.12 12.89
CA LYS A 17 1.93 -3.58 14.07
C LYS A 17 2.87 -3.57 15.28
N GLU A 18 3.48 -4.70 15.61
CA GLU A 18 4.38 -4.84 16.75
C GLU A 18 5.60 -3.91 16.66
N HIS A 19 6.15 -3.74 15.44
CA HIS A 19 7.38 -3.00 15.24
C HIS A 19 7.19 -1.48 15.11
N PHE A 20 6.05 -1.03 14.56
CA PHE A 20 5.83 0.38 14.21
C PHE A 20 4.72 1.07 15.01
N GLU A 21 3.95 0.37 15.86
CA GLU A 21 2.83 0.96 16.59
C GLU A 21 3.24 2.18 17.44
N ASN A 22 4.31 2.06 18.20
CA ASN A 22 4.81 3.17 19.02
C ASN A 22 5.21 4.38 18.19
N ARG A 23 5.84 4.16 17.03
CA ARG A 23 6.28 5.22 16.13
C ARG A 23 5.11 5.96 15.50
N VAL A 24 4.01 5.26 15.16
CA VAL A 24 2.78 5.87 14.65
C VAL A 24 2.10 6.70 15.73
N GLN A 25 2.04 6.20 16.98
CA GLN A 25 1.47 6.91 18.11
C GLN A 25 2.24 8.19 18.48
N GLU A 26 3.57 8.18 18.40
CA GLU A 26 4.41 9.34 18.66
C GLU A 26 4.20 10.44 17.62
N LYS A 27 4.11 10.09 16.34
CA LYS A 27 3.84 11.05 15.25
C LYS A 27 2.43 11.64 15.34
N GLY A 28 1.43 10.87 15.73
CA GLY A 28 0.08 11.36 15.98
C GLY A 28 0.01 12.45 17.05
N LYS A 29 0.78 12.31 18.14
CA LYS A 29 0.82 13.30 19.22
C LYS A 29 1.49 14.62 18.83
N THR A 30 2.35 14.64 17.83
CA THR A 30 3.06 15.86 17.39
C THR A 30 2.17 16.77 16.52
N GLN A 31 1.08 16.26 15.96
CA GLN A 31 0.11 17.04 15.19
C GLN A 31 -1.04 17.60 16.02
N GLU A 32 -1.25 17.11 17.25
CA GLU A 32 -2.27 17.61 18.19
C GLU A 32 -1.65 18.53 19.23
N THR A 33 -1.22 19.72 18.83
CA THR A 33 -1.05 20.83 19.78
C THR A 33 -2.41 21.52 19.98
N CYS A 34 -2.91 21.43 21.21
CA CYS A 34 -4.06 22.13 21.78
C CYS A 34 -5.46 21.59 21.39
N LEU A 35 -5.89 20.57 22.12
CA LEU A 35 -7.21 20.56 22.78
C LEU A 35 -7.29 19.26 23.61
N GLU A 36 -7.44 19.44 24.93
CA GLU A 36 -7.65 18.36 25.89
C GLU A 36 -9.02 17.71 25.65
N ASP A 37 -9.05 16.50 25.15
CA ASP A 37 -10.06 15.51 25.50
C ASP A 37 -9.58 14.10 25.13
N HIS A 38 -9.51 13.23 26.14
CA HIS A 38 -9.05 11.85 26.02
C HIS A 38 -10.11 10.96 25.32
N GLN A 39 -10.34 11.16 24.04
CA GLN A 39 -10.98 10.15 23.20
C GLN A 39 -9.93 9.56 22.25
N LYS A 40 -9.51 8.30 22.53
CA LYS A 40 -8.77 7.51 21.54
C LYS A 40 -9.57 7.56 20.23
N ASP A 41 -8.96 8.12 19.18
CA ASP A 41 -9.56 8.09 17.85
C ASP A 41 -9.79 6.62 17.46
N PRO A 42 -11.05 6.17 17.31
CA PRO A 42 -11.35 4.78 16.97
C PRO A 42 -10.78 4.37 15.61
N LYS A 43 -10.27 5.32 14.80
CA LYS A 43 -9.61 5.08 13.52
C LYS A 43 -8.11 4.75 13.64
N ALA A 44 -7.48 5.00 14.80
CA ALA A 44 -6.04 4.79 14.98
C ALA A 44 -5.60 3.32 14.81
N ASP A 45 -6.51 2.37 14.98
CA ASP A 45 -6.25 0.91 14.90
C ASP A 45 -6.86 0.24 13.66
N HIS A 46 -7.49 1.03 12.76
CA HIS A 46 -8.17 0.48 11.59
C HIS A 46 -7.21 0.30 10.41
N TRP A 47 -7.14 -0.97 9.92
CA TRP A 47 -6.43 -1.30 8.71
C TRP A 47 -7.32 -1.05 7.48
N ALA A 48 -6.89 -0.18 6.58
CA ALA A 48 -7.45 -0.18 5.24
C ALA A 48 -6.95 -1.42 4.49
N ASP A 49 -7.88 -2.16 3.92
CA ASP A 49 -7.60 -3.41 3.21
C ASP A 49 -7.76 -3.21 1.71
N GLY A 50 -6.71 -3.47 0.94
CA GLY A 50 -6.73 -3.35 -0.52
C GLY A 50 -7.79 -4.22 -1.20
N GLU A 51 -8.30 -5.27 -0.51
CA GLU A 51 -9.37 -6.12 -1.02
C GLU A 51 -10.76 -5.49 -0.89
N THR A 52 -11.02 -4.73 0.18
CA THR A 52 -12.38 -4.33 0.56
C THR A 52 -12.58 -2.83 0.73
N SER A 53 -11.55 -2.08 1.11
CA SER A 53 -11.66 -0.63 1.35
C SER A 53 -11.88 0.15 0.06
N THR A 54 -12.51 1.31 0.19
CA THR A 54 -12.60 2.30 -0.88
C THR A 54 -11.27 3.00 -1.11
N TRP A 55 -11.14 3.68 -2.24
CA TRP A 55 -9.96 4.47 -2.56
C TRP A 55 -9.68 5.55 -1.51
N GLU A 56 -10.72 6.27 -1.10
CA GLU A 56 -10.62 7.33 -0.10
C GLU A 56 -10.18 6.79 1.28
N GLU A 57 -10.78 5.69 1.74
CA GLU A 57 -10.36 5.02 2.97
C GLU A 57 -8.91 4.57 2.91
N PHE A 58 -8.48 4.03 1.75
CA PHE A 58 -7.11 3.60 1.56
C PHE A 58 -6.14 4.79 1.57
N LEU A 59 -6.51 5.93 0.99
CA LEU A 59 -5.68 7.14 0.97
C LEU A 59 -5.55 7.80 2.34
N THR A 60 -6.58 7.78 3.17
CA THR A 60 -6.58 8.46 4.47
C THR A 60 -5.99 7.61 5.59
N SER A 61 -5.94 6.28 5.44
CA SER A 61 -5.48 5.37 6.49
C SER A 61 -3.96 5.36 6.64
N THR A 62 -3.50 5.28 7.89
CA THR A 62 -2.09 5.08 8.23
C THR A 62 -1.67 3.63 8.08
N TRP A 63 -2.54 2.69 8.43
CA TRP A 63 -2.31 1.27 8.33
C TRP A 63 -3.00 0.71 7.09
N CYS A 64 -2.22 0.27 6.11
CA CYS A 64 -2.73 -0.30 4.85
C CYS A 64 -2.16 -1.69 4.62
N ARG A 65 -3.03 -2.66 4.33
CA ARG A 65 -2.62 -4.04 4.02
C ARG A 65 -3.18 -4.50 2.68
N ASN A 66 -2.66 -5.63 2.21
CA ASN A 66 -3.10 -6.24 0.95
C ASN A 66 -3.01 -5.28 -0.24
N PHE A 67 -1.98 -4.43 -0.28
CA PHE A 67 -1.82 -3.43 -1.35
C PHE A 67 -1.82 -4.07 -2.74
N HIS A 68 -1.26 -5.27 -2.90
CA HIS A 68 -1.33 -6.00 -4.17
C HIS A 68 -2.76 -6.24 -4.64
N LEU A 69 -3.73 -6.46 -3.71
CA LEU A 69 -5.15 -6.62 -4.08
C LEU A 69 -5.80 -5.29 -4.50
N LEU A 70 -5.37 -4.16 -3.92
CA LEU A 70 -5.76 -2.83 -4.42
C LEU A 70 -5.34 -2.66 -5.88
N VAL A 71 -4.10 -2.99 -6.21
CA VAL A 71 -3.60 -2.95 -7.60
C VAL A 71 -4.43 -3.85 -8.52
N ARG A 72 -4.80 -5.04 -8.04
CA ARG A 72 -5.67 -5.96 -8.79
C ARG A 72 -7.04 -5.38 -9.09
N ARG A 73 -7.65 -4.70 -8.11
CA ARG A 73 -8.95 -4.03 -8.27
C ARG A 73 -8.85 -2.88 -9.26
N ILE A 74 -7.79 -2.08 -9.19
CA ILE A 74 -7.53 -1.01 -10.16
C ILE A 74 -7.45 -1.58 -11.58
N LEU A 75 -6.64 -2.62 -11.81
CA LEU A 75 -6.50 -3.25 -13.12
C LEU A 75 -7.80 -3.88 -13.65
N LYS A 76 -8.67 -4.33 -12.75
CA LYS A 76 -10.01 -4.84 -13.09
C LYS A 76 -11.06 -3.75 -13.28
N LYS A 77 -10.71 -2.49 -13.06
CA LYS A 77 -11.65 -1.35 -13.06
C LYS A 77 -12.84 -1.59 -12.13
N ASP A 78 -12.55 -2.01 -10.91
CA ASP A 78 -13.56 -2.30 -9.89
C ASP A 78 -14.25 -1.02 -9.43
N GLU A 79 -15.49 -0.80 -9.85
CA GLU A 79 -16.29 0.38 -9.53
C GLU A 79 -16.46 0.58 -8.01
N THR A 80 -16.45 -0.51 -7.23
CA THR A 80 -16.60 -0.44 -5.76
C THR A 80 -15.39 0.19 -5.07
N LEU A 81 -14.27 0.31 -5.77
CA LEU A 81 -13.09 1.00 -5.28
C LEU A 81 -13.32 2.51 -5.18
N GLY A 82 -14.08 3.10 -6.10
CA GLY A 82 -14.31 4.54 -6.19
C GLY A 82 -13.04 5.32 -6.57
N LEU A 83 -12.23 4.76 -7.48
CA LEU A 83 -11.08 5.47 -8.05
C LEU A 83 -11.60 6.64 -8.90
N PRO A 84 -11.13 7.88 -8.71
CA PRO A 84 -11.55 9.02 -9.53
C PRO A 84 -11.21 8.83 -11.02
N ASP A 85 -12.14 9.21 -11.90
CA ASP A 85 -12.00 9.05 -13.37
C ASP A 85 -10.70 9.67 -13.92
N GLU A 86 -10.28 10.82 -13.37
CA GLU A 86 -9.04 11.48 -13.76
C GLU A 86 -7.80 10.62 -13.46
N GLN A 87 -7.79 9.93 -12.31
CA GLN A 87 -6.70 9.05 -11.92
C GLN A 87 -6.73 7.76 -12.73
N GLU A 88 -7.92 7.22 -12.97
CA GLU A 88 -8.10 6.05 -13.82
C GLU A 88 -7.62 6.35 -15.24
N THR A 89 -8.06 7.44 -15.83
CA THR A 89 -7.65 7.87 -17.18
C THR A 89 -6.13 8.04 -17.25
N ALA A 90 -5.52 8.78 -16.31
CA ALA A 90 -4.09 9.02 -16.28
C ALA A 90 -3.25 7.73 -16.11
N LEU A 91 -3.78 6.74 -15.40
CA LEU A 91 -3.12 5.44 -15.23
C LEU A 91 -3.16 4.60 -16.50
N PHE A 92 -4.33 4.56 -17.16
CA PHE A 92 -4.55 3.75 -18.35
C PHE A 92 -4.14 4.46 -19.66
N GLU A 93 -3.75 5.74 -19.62
CA GLU A 93 -3.00 6.36 -20.70
C GLU A 93 -1.66 5.62 -20.87
N THR A 94 -1.60 4.78 -21.89
CA THR A 94 -0.42 3.96 -22.16
C THR A 94 0.78 4.84 -22.49
N THR A 95 1.89 4.56 -21.82
CA THR A 95 3.19 5.12 -22.21
C THR A 95 3.56 4.63 -23.62
N SER A 96 4.53 5.27 -24.28
CA SER A 96 5.07 4.84 -25.59
C SER A 96 5.54 3.37 -25.61
N ALA A 97 5.73 2.76 -24.44
CA ALA A 97 6.09 1.33 -24.26
C ALA A 97 4.86 0.41 -24.04
N GLY A 98 3.64 0.92 -24.09
CA GLY A 98 2.42 0.12 -23.86
C GLY A 98 2.18 -0.24 -22.38
N LEU A 99 2.80 0.48 -21.44
CA LEU A 99 2.73 0.21 -20.01
C LEU A 99 1.88 1.25 -19.28
N HIS A 100 1.22 0.85 -18.18
CA HIS A 100 0.45 1.76 -17.34
C HIS A 100 1.35 2.79 -16.62
N ASN A 101 0.83 3.99 -16.44
CA ASN A 101 1.55 5.09 -15.79
C ASN A 101 1.34 5.08 -14.28
N TRP A 102 2.08 4.23 -13.56
CA TRP A 102 2.00 4.12 -12.11
C TRP A 102 2.63 5.28 -11.34
N LYS A 103 3.38 6.15 -12.02
CA LYS A 103 4.10 7.23 -11.32
C LYS A 103 3.15 8.18 -10.61
N ASN A 104 2.12 8.66 -11.29
CA ASN A 104 1.13 9.57 -10.71
C ASN A 104 0.38 8.91 -9.56
N LEU A 105 0.01 7.62 -9.70
CA LEU A 105 -0.67 6.89 -8.65
C LEU A 105 0.22 6.69 -7.42
N ALA A 106 1.48 6.33 -7.61
CA ALA A 106 2.45 6.21 -6.52
C ALA A 106 2.68 7.55 -5.80
N GLU A 107 2.71 8.66 -6.55
CA GLU A 107 2.80 10.00 -5.97
C GLU A 107 1.55 10.38 -5.18
N THR A 108 0.37 10.09 -5.70
CA THR A 108 -0.89 10.32 -4.98
C THR A 108 -0.94 9.53 -3.68
N ILE A 109 -0.60 8.23 -3.71
CA ILE A 109 -0.59 7.37 -2.52
C ILE A 109 0.42 7.88 -1.48
N TYR A 110 1.62 8.28 -1.92
CA TYR A 110 2.64 8.80 -1.03
C TYR A 110 2.26 10.15 -0.42
N ASN A 111 1.80 11.09 -1.24
CA ASN A 111 1.48 12.46 -0.81
C ASN A 111 0.25 12.52 0.10
N ALA A 112 -0.72 11.61 -0.10
CA ALA A 112 -1.91 11.55 0.74
C ALA A 112 -1.57 11.20 2.20
N ASN A 113 -0.61 10.31 2.43
CA ASN A 113 -0.11 9.99 3.77
C ASN A 113 1.35 9.50 3.71
N PRO A 114 2.35 10.40 3.90
CA PRO A 114 3.76 10.03 3.88
C PRO A 114 4.21 9.21 5.10
N ASP A 115 3.39 9.14 6.15
CA ASP A 115 3.66 8.36 7.36
C ASP A 115 3.02 6.96 7.35
N ARG A 116 2.41 6.59 6.24
CA ARG A 116 1.72 5.30 6.06
C ARG A 116 2.64 4.10 6.26
N ILE A 117 2.07 3.06 6.88
CA ILE A 117 2.62 1.69 6.91
C ILE A 117 1.89 0.88 5.84
N LEU A 118 2.58 0.53 4.78
CA LEU A 118 2.04 -0.18 3.63
C LEU A 118 2.50 -1.64 3.61
N VAL A 119 1.57 -2.56 3.75
CA VAL A 119 1.85 -4.01 3.74
C VAL A 119 1.38 -4.64 2.44
N THR A 120 2.25 -5.41 1.78
CA THR A 120 1.92 -6.09 0.51
C THR A 120 2.56 -7.48 0.41
N ASP A 121 1.95 -8.33 -0.42
CA ASP A 121 2.55 -9.61 -0.77
C ASP A 121 3.54 -9.46 -1.93
N GLU A 122 4.62 -10.25 -1.89
CA GLU A 122 5.50 -10.50 -3.03
C GLU A 122 4.83 -11.52 -3.95
N ILE A 123 4.13 -11.04 -4.99
CA ILE A 123 3.36 -11.93 -5.88
C ILE A 123 4.13 -12.41 -7.12
N GLY A 124 5.36 -11.95 -7.31
CA GLY A 124 6.20 -12.27 -8.47
C GLY A 124 6.87 -13.65 -8.43
N TYR A 125 6.88 -14.34 -7.30
CA TYR A 125 7.53 -15.64 -7.14
C TYR A 125 6.67 -16.81 -7.64
N GLY A 126 7.32 -17.83 -8.17
CA GLY A 126 6.70 -19.07 -8.61
C GLY A 126 6.50 -19.17 -10.13
N ILE A 127 5.69 -20.15 -10.54
CA ILE A 127 5.44 -20.44 -11.95
C ILE A 127 4.74 -19.26 -12.64
N VAL A 128 5.17 -18.95 -13.87
CA VAL A 128 4.53 -17.91 -14.69
C VAL A 128 3.09 -18.32 -14.98
N PRO A 129 2.09 -17.47 -14.67
CA PRO A 129 0.69 -17.79 -14.93
C PRO A 129 0.40 -17.95 -16.43
N ILE A 130 -0.50 -18.88 -16.75
CA ILE A 130 -1.00 -19.06 -18.11
C ILE A 130 -1.92 -17.89 -18.49
N ASP A 131 -2.71 -17.41 -17.53
CA ASP A 131 -3.63 -16.27 -17.71
C ASP A 131 -2.85 -14.97 -18.00
N PRO A 132 -3.13 -14.27 -19.11
CA PRO A 132 -2.51 -13.00 -19.43
C PRO A 132 -2.72 -11.93 -18.35
N PHE A 133 -3.93 -11.82 -17.79
CA PHE A 133 -4.24 -10.88 -16.73
C PHE A 133 -3.39 -11.12 -15.47
N GLU A 134 -3.19 -12.38 -15.07
CA GLU A 134 -2.36 -12.69 -13.90
C GLU A 134 -0.87 -12.36 -14.14
N ARG A 135 -0.39 -12.41 -15.39
CA ARG A 135 0.97 -11.96 -15.73
C ARG A 135 1.09 -10.43 -15.64
N GLU A 136 0.14 -9.72 -16.24
CA GLU A 136 0.04 -8.26 -16.17
C GLU A 136 -0.05 -7.78 -14.72
N TYR A 137 -0.95 -8.35 -13.93
CA TYR A 137 -1.11 -8.05 -12.52
C TYR A 137 0.19 -8.21 -11.73
N ARG A 138 0.96 -9.28 -11.94
CA ARG A 138 2.26 -9.47 -11.29
C ARG A 138 3.27 -8.40 -11.70
N GLU A 139 3.35 -8.13 -12.98
CA GLU A 139 4.29 -7.14 -13.52
C GLU A 139 3.97 -5.73 -13.02
N GLU A 140 2.72 -5.32 -13.13
CA GLU A 140 2.29 -3.99 -12.75
C GLU A 140 2.35 -3.78 -11.23
N THR A 141 2.03 -4.79 -10.43
CA THR A 141 2.25 -4.74 -8.97
C THR A 141 3.74 -4.55 -8.64
N GLY A 142 4.63 -5.25 -9.32
CA GLY A 142 6.07 -5.08 -9.14
C GLY A 142 6.52 -3.66 -9.48
N ARG A 143 6.03 -3.08 -10.58
CA ARG A 143 6.36 -1.72 -11.02
C ARG A 143 5.95 -0.67 -10.01
N ILE A 144 4.70 -0.68 -9.55
CA ILE A 144 4.25 0.29 -8.57
C ILE A 144 4.94 0.10 -7.21
N CYS A 145 5.22 -1.15 -6.80
CA CYS A 145 5.97 -1.40 -5.58
C CYS A 145 7.39 -0.85 -5.64
N CYS A 146 8.07 -0.90 -6.81
CA CYS A 146 9.39 -0.25 -6.98
C CYS A 146 9.30 1.26 -6.77
N LEU A 147 8.32 1.93 -7.38
CA LEU A 147 8.11 3.37 -7.22
C LEU A 147 7.81 3.79 -5.77
N LEU A 148 6.99 2.99 -5.08
CA LEU A 148 6.66 3.24 -3.67
C LEU A 148 7.86 2.95 -2.75
N ALA A 149 8.63 1.91 -3.02
CA ALA A 149 9.86 1.60 -2.27
C ALA A 149 10.93 2.69 -2.42
N GLU A 150 11.05 3.30 -3.62
CA GLU A 150 11.93 4.44 -3.85
C GLU A 150 11.55 5.63 -2.95
N LYS A 151 10.25 5.92 -2.80
CA LYS A 151 9.72 7.00 -1.96
C LYS A 151 9.70 6.66 -0.45
N SER A 152 9.74 5.38 -0.09
CA SER A 152 9.67 4.93 1.29
C SER A 152 10.93 5.30 2.07
N GLU A 153 10.76 5.66 3.34
CA GLU A 153 11.85 5.86 4.32
C GLU A 153 12.51 4.53 4.68
N GLU A 154 11.70 3.51 4.84
CA GLU A 154 12.13 2.16 5.16
C GLU A 154 11.38 1.13 4.32
N VAL A 155 12.10 0.08 3.94
CA VAL A 155 11.54 -1.12 3.30
C VAL A 155 11.98 -2.34 4.07
N TRP A 156 11.01 -3.16 4.50
CA TRP A 156 11.24 -4.36 5.28
C TRP A 156 10.71 -5.59 4.54
N ARG A 157 11.47 -6.67 4.59
CA ARG A 157 11.03 -7.97 4.12
C ARG A 157 10.75 -8.88 5.30
N VAL A 158 9.56 -9.50 5.34
CA VAL A 158 9.15 -10.42 6.41
C VAL A 158 9.05 -11.84 5.90
N CYS A 159 9.75 -12.73 6.58
CA CYS A 159 9.71 -14.17 6.36
C CYS A 159 9.51 -14.88 7.71
N CYS A 160 8.48 -15.71 7.83
CA CYS A 160 8.14 -16.43 9.08
C CYS A 160 8.03 -15.51 10.31
N GLY A 161 7.47 -14.32 10.16
CA GLY A 161 7.35 -13.33 11.24
C GLY A 161 8.62 -12.53 11.54
N ILE A 162 9.75 -12.84 10.92
CA ILE A 162 11.02 -12.17 11.13
C ILE A 162 11.22 -11.12 10.04
N GLY A 163 11.39 -9.85 10.42
CA GLY A 163 11.65 -8.75 9.51
C GLY A 163 13.13 -8.51 9.27
N THR A 164 13.49 -8.33 8.00
CA THR A 164 14.82 -7.86 7.59
C THR A 164 14.67 -6.53 6.90
N ARG A 165 15.39 -5.50 7.37
CA ARG A 165 15.40 -4.18 6.74
C ARG A 165 16.22 -4.24 5.45
N LEU A 166 15.62 -3.78 4.34
CA LEU A 166 16.26 -3.69 3.02
C LEU A 166 16.72 -2.27 2.71
N LYS A 167 16.01 -1.28 3.25
CA LYS A 167 16.32 0.15 3.10
C LYS A 167 16.16 0.87 4.42
#